data_0b8f444da4006e15261a1b5ba5b065dc
#
_entry.id   0b8f444da4006e15261a1b5ba5b065dc
#
_cell.length_a   1.000
_cell.length_b   1.000
_cell.length_c   1.000
_cell.angle_alpha   90.00
_cell.angle_beta   90.00
_cell.angle_gamma   90.00
#
_symmetry.space_group_name_H-M   'P 1'
#
loop_
_entity.id
_entity.type
_entity.pdbx_description
1 polymer ?
#
loop_
_entity_poly.entity_id
_entity_poly.type
_entity_poly.pdbx_seq_one_letter_code
_entity_poly.pdbx_strand_id
1 'polypeptide(L)'
;VGAIVGYKEMHSSLKTGVLQGYYSAPTFQSGKEPAFSIICDLPGGYENVMQFDTWVYQKGGIDFLREAQAKFGYYAVGAIFYGREVMPAKVAIRSMNDMKGKKVRAPEGIIAKLMTALGASTVSIPGSEVYSALDKGVIQATDWGTRSMNNQMGFYEVCKYSIEPGFHSMSLLEFTVSQKAWDKLPPDVQQIVEVATRAWSWAAVTRIMKEDAEAGVQLNKLGVEVISFPEEDYKKIREISRGLWEEWAAKSELSKRVVDSHIAWSKELGLLD
;
A
#
# COMPACT_ATOMS: atom_id res chain seq x y z
N VAL A 1 1.64 -1.74 -17.76
CA VAL A 1 0.64 -0.95 -17.02
C VAL A 1 -0.04 0.00 -18.01
N GLY A 2 -1.40 0.15 -17.94
CA GLY A 2 -2.13 1.07 -18.80
C GLY A 2 -2.38 0.58 -20.24
N ALA A 3 -2.18 -0.71 -20.55
CA ALA A 3 -2.38 -1.25 -21.89
C ALA A 3 -3.86 -1.30 -22.32
N ILE A 4 -4.78 -1.43 -21.39
CA ILE A 4 -6.23 -1.46 -21.65
C ILE A 4 -6.87 -0.17 -21.16
N VAL A 5 -6.66 0.17 -19.87
CA VAL A 5 -7.14 1.42 -19.24
C VAL A 5 -6.08 1.98 -18.30
N GLY A 6 -6.10 3.28 -18.05
CA GLY A 6 -5.26 3.92 -17.04
C GLY A 6 -5.64 3.48 -15.63
N TYR A 7 -4.70 3.55 -14.67
CA TYR A 7 -4.94 3.07 -13.30
C TYR A 7 -6.11 3.81 -12.60
N LYS A 8 -6.33 5.09 -12.89
CA LYS A 8 -7.46 5.87 -12.36
C LYS A 8 -8.81 5.45 -12.95
N GLU A 9 -8.78 4.83 -14.11
CA GLU A 9 -9.98 4.41 -14.85
C GLU A 9 -10.40 2.97 -14.55
N MET A 10 -9.52 2.16 -13.93
CA MET A 10 -9.80 0.75 -13.67
C MET A 10 -11.13 0.54 -12.93
N HIS A 11 -11.37 1.32 -11.89
CA HIS A 11 -12.59 1.21 -11.09
C HIS A 11 -13.86 1.56 -11.90
N SER A 12 -13.83 2.62 -12.71
CA SER A 12 -14.98 2.99 -13.57
C SER A 12 -15.17 2.01 -14.73
N SER A 13 -14.11 1.34 -15.17
CA SER A 13 -14.15 0.35 -16.27
C SER A 13 -14.93 -0.92 -15.90
N LEU A 14 -15.05 -1.27 -14.61
CA LEU A 14 -15.96 -2.32 -14.16
C LEU A 14 -17.43 -1.95 -14.39
N LYS A 15 -17.77 -0.69 -14.16
CA LYS A 15 -19.14 -0.19 -14.34
C LYS A 15 -19.57 -0.21 -15.80
N THR A 16 -18.65 0.11 -16.70
CA THR A 16 -18.89 0.14 -18.16
C THR A 16 -18.76 -1.25 -18.80
N GLY A 17 -18.25 -2.24 -18.07
CA GLY A 17 -18.03 -3.59 -18.57
C GLY A 17 -16.81 -3.75 -19.49
N VAL A 18 -15.97 -2.71 -19.61
CA VAL A 18 -14.68 -2.80 -20.33
C VAL A 18 -13.76 -3.80 -19.64
N LEU A 19 -13.78 -3.82 -18.29
CA LEU A 19 -13.12 -4.84 -17.49
C LEU A 19 -14.18 -5.62 -16.70
N GLN A 20 -13.97 -6.92 -16.48
CA GLN A 20 -14.75 -7.75 -15.58
C GLN A 20 -14.17 -7.76 -14.17
N GLY A 21 -12.86 -7.53 -14.05
CA GLY A 21 -12.13 -7.45 -12.80
C GLY A 21 -10.83 -6.68 -12.95
N TYR A 22 -10.25 -6.27 -11.84
CA TYR A 22 -8.93 -5.64 -11.78
C TYR A 22 -8.19 -6.05 -10.49
N TYR A 23 -6.89 -5.81 -10.52
CA TYR A 23 -6.00 -5.93 -9.40
C TYR A 23 -5.31 -4.58 -9.16
N SER A 24 -5.51 -3.98 -7.99
CA SER A 24 -5.00 -2.63 -7.69
C SER A 24 -5.00 -2.32 -6.20
N ALA A 25 -4.39 -1.21 -5.80
CA ALA A 25 -4.47 -0.71 -4.44
C ALA A 25 -5.79 0.06 -4.22
N PRO A 26 -6.62 -0.31 -3.21
CA PRO A 26 -7.87 0.39 -2.91
C PRO A 26 -7.69 1.89 -2.68
N THR A 27 -6.55 2.31 -2.15
CA THR A 27 -6.27 3.72 -1.83
C THR A 27 -6.45 4.67 -3.02
N PHE A 28 -6.30 4.19 -4.26
CA PHE A 28 -6.55 5.01 -5.46
C PHE A 28 -8.03 5.41 -5.62
N GLN A 29 -8.92 4.84 -4.83
CA GLN A 29 -10.33 5.17 -4.79
C GLN A 29 -10.72 5.96 -3.51
N SER A 30 -9.75 6.36 -2.69
CA SER A 30 -9.98 7.06 -1.41
C SER A 30 -10.74 8.39 -1.58
N GLY A 31 -10.67 9.02 -2.75
CA GLY A 31 -11.49 10.19 -3.07
C GLY A 31 -12.99 9.89 -3.23
N LYS A 32 -13.39 8.62 -3.45
CA LYS A 32 -14.79 8.17 -3.54
C LYS A 32 -15.32 7.65 -2.20
N GLU A 33 -14.49 6.91 -1.48
CA GLU A 33 -14.75 6.40 -0.13
C GLU A 33 -13.44 6.44 0.67
N PRO A 34 -13.34 7.32 1.68
CA PRO A 34 -12.11 7.46 2.46
C PRO A 34 -11.62 6.17 3.13
N ALA A 35 -12.53 5.24 3.46
CA ALA A 35 -12.20 3.97 4.06
C ALA A 35 -11.24 3.13 3.22
N PHE A 36 -11.26 3.25 1.89
CA PHE A 36 -10.32 2.54 1.03
C PHE A 36 -8.86 2.80 1.36
N SER A 37 -8.55 4.01 1.84
CA SER A 37 -7.16 4.34 2.23
C SER A 37 -6.72 3.58 3.47
N ILE A 38 -7.59 3.47 4.47
CA ILE A 38 -7.28 2.80 5.76
C ILE A 38 -7.38 1.27 5.62
N ILE A 39 -8.30 0.79 4.79
CA ILE A 39 -8.37 -0.65 4.46
C ILE A 39 -7.09 -1.08 3.73
N CYS A 40 -6.60 -0.23 2.81
CA CYS A 40 -5.40 -0.50 2.02
C CYS A 40 -4.15 -0.54 2.88
N ASP A 41 -4.01 0.40 3.79
CA ASP A 41 -2.78 0.62 4.54
C ASP A 41 -3.04 1.36 5.84
N LEU A 42 -2.39 0.88 6.90
CA LEU A 42 -2.42 1.54 8.20
C LEU A 42 -0.97 1.90 8.59
N PRO A 43 -0.48 3.10 8.23
CA PRO A 43 0.89 3.47 8.53
C PRO A 43 1.19 3.36 10.02
N GLY A 44 2.29 2.68 10.36
CA GLY A 44 2.68 2.43 11.76
C GLY A 44 1.79 1.45 12.53
N GLY A 45 0.83 0.79 11.87
CA GLY A 45 -0.14 -0.10 12.51
C GLY A 45 0.40 -1.50 12.82
N TYR A 46 1.01 -2.14 11.85
CA TYR A 46 1.45 -3.54 11.95
C TYR A 46 2.95 -3.69 11.75
N GLU A 47 3.53 -4.71 12.38
CA GLU A 47 4.95 -5.02 12.26
C GLU A 47 5.26 -5.97 11.10
N ASN A 48 4.28 -6.79 10.71
CA ASN A 48 4.45 -7.78 9.66
C ASN A 48 3.14 -8.09 8.92
N VAL A 49 3.27 -8.72 7.76
CA VAL A 49 2.15 -9.08 6.88
C VAL A 49 1.16 -10.05 7.55
N MET A 50 1.64 -10.94 8.45
CA MET A 50 0.76 -11.92 9.11
C MET A 50 -0.25 -11.23 10.03
N GLN A 51 0.18 -10.19 10.76
CA GLN A 51 -0.73 -9.39 11.60
C GLN A 51 -1.79 -8.70 10.77
N PHE A 52 -1.43 -8.19 9.60
CA PHE A 52 -2.36 -7.52 8.69
C PHE A 52 -3.30 -8.52 7.99
N ASP A 53 -2.79 -9.65 7.48
CA ASP A 53 -3.61 -10.74 6.92
C ASP A 53 -4.63 -11.26 7.94
N THR A 54 -4.21 -11.40 9.21
CA THR A 54 -5.13 -11.79 10.29
C THR A 54 -6.24 -10.76 10.48
N TRP A 55 -5.93 -9.46 10.44
CA TRP A 55 -6.97 -8.43 10.48
C TRP A 55 -7.94 -8.56 9.31
N VAL A 56 -7.42 -8.74 8.10
CA VAL A 56 -8.26 -8.86 6.91
C VAL A 56 -9.20 -10.06 7.00
N TYR A 57 -8.69 -11.25 7.32
CA TYR A 57 -9.46 -12.47 7.15
C TYR A 57 -10.04 -13.07 8.44
N GLN A 58 -9.57 -12.63 9.62
CA GLN A 58 -10.03 -13.15 10.92
C GLN A 58 -10.70 -12.06 11.79
N LYS A 59 -10.50 -10.79 11.47
CA LYS A 59 -11.04 -9.65 12.22
C LYS A 59 -12.01 -8.79 11.40
N GLY A 60 -12.47 -9.31 10.25
CA GLY A 60 -13.50 -8.68 9.42
C GLY A 60 -13.03 -7.62 8.44
N GLY A 61 -11.73 -7.43 8.25
CA GLY A 61 -11.19 -6.46 7.29
C GLY A 61 -11.68 -6.65 5.87
N ILE A 62 -11.84 -7.91 5.43
CA ILE A 62 -12.37 -8.23 4.10
C ILE A 62 -13.83 -7.79 3.93
N ASP A 63 -14.62 -7.84 5.00
CA ASP A 63 -16.02 -7.43 4.96
C ASP A 63 -16.15 -5.91 4.81
N PHE A 64 -15.26 -5.13 5.44
CA PHE A 64 -15.18 -3.69 5.21
C PHE A 64 -14.80 -3.37 3.75
N LEU A 65 -13.87 -4.10 3.16
CA LEU A 65 -13.51 -3.92 1.75
C LEU A 65 -14.69 -4.26 0.84
N ARG A 66 -15.40 -5.35 1.11
CA ARG A 66 -16.61 -5.75 0.40
C ARG A 66 -17.73 -4.71 0.53
N GLU A 67 -17.96 -4.21 1.74
CA GLU A 67 -18.94 -3.14 1.99
C GLU A 67 -18.60 -1.86 1.20
N ALA A 68 -17.32 -1.47 1.19
CA ALA A 68 -16.85 -0.31 0.43
C ALA A 68 -17.08 -0.48 -1.07
N GLN A 69 -16.73 -1.65 -1.63
CA GLN A 69 -16.87 -1.95 -3.05
C GLN A 69 -18.32 -2.14 -3.49
N ALA A 70 -19.18 -2.68 -2.62
CA ALA A 70 -20.59 -2.89 -2.91
C ALA A 70 -21.34 -1.58 -3.21
N LYS A 71 -20.93 -0.44 -2.63
CA LYS A 71 -21.46 0.89 -2.94
C LYS A 71 -21.35 1.25 -4.43
N PHE A 72 -20.42 0.62 -5.14
CA PHE A 72 -20.15 0.85 -6.56
C PHE A 72 -20.66 -0.28 -7.47
N GLY A 73 -21.26 -1.33 -6.89
CA GLY A 73 -21.70 -2.51 -7.62
C GLY A 73 -20.56 -3.49 -7.95
N TYR A 74 -19.57 -3.59 -7.05
CA TYR A 74 -18.40 -4.44 -7.20
C TYR A 74 -18.28 -5.40 -6.03
N TYR A 75 -17.57 -6.52 -6.25
CA TYR A 75 -17.26 -7.52 -5.27
C TYR A 75 -15.73 -7.65 -5.10
N ALA A 76 -15.25 -7.46 -3.88
CA ALA A 76 -13.86 -7.73 -3.55
C ALA A 76 -13.70 -9.23 -3.29
N VAL A 77 -13.03 -9.93 -4.20
CA VAL A 77 -12.75 -11.36 -4.13
C VAL A 77 -11.78 -11.66 -3.00
N GLY A 78 -10.72 -10.86 -2.88
CA GLY A 78 -9.75 -11.03 -1.82
C GLY A 78 -8.66 -9.94 -1.82
N ALA A 79 -7.90 -9.97 -0.74
CA ALA A 79 -6.72 -9.14 -0.54
C ALA A 79 -5.45 -9.91 -0.89
N ILE A 80 -4.48 -9.21 -1.44
CA ILE A 80 -3.18 -9.75 -1.83
C ILE A 80 -2.09 -8.88 -1.21
N PHE A 81 -1.19 -9.53 -0.51
CA PHE A 81 -0.08 -8.89 0.18
C PHE A 81 1.25 -9.10 -0.56
N TYR A 82 2.22 -8.22 -0.32
CA TYR A 82 3.56 -8.33 -0.89
C TYR A 82 4.68 -7.99 0.11
N GLY A 83 4.36 -7.39 1.23
CA GLY A 83 5.34 -7.07 2.27
C GLY A 83 5.41 -5.58 2.59
N ARG A 84 6.41 -5.23 3.41
CA ARG A 84 6.65 -3.84 3.79
C ARG A 84 7.41 -3.13 2.68
N GLU A 85 6.91 -1.97 2.31
CA GLU A 85 7.56 -1.12 1.32
C GLU A 85 8.81 -0.44 1.89
N VAL A 86 9.78 -0.19 1.02
CA VAL A 86 10.97 0.61 1.31
C VAL A 86 11.00 1.83 0.41
N MET A 87 11.76 2.85 0.78
CA MET A 87 11.74 4.12 0.05
C MET A 87 13.07 4.37 -0.67
N PRO A 88 13.16 4.11 -2.00
CA PRO A 88 14.29 4.54 -2.81
C PRO A 88 14.40 6.06 -2.84
N ALA A 89 15.62 6.58 -2.72
CA ALA A 89 15.89 8.01 -2.72
C ALA A 89 17.15 8.37 -3.50
N LYS A 90 17.12 9.53 -4.19
CA LYS A 90 18.28 10.11 -4.86
C LYS A 90 19.22 10.81 -3.89
N VAL A 91 18.69 11.25 -2.77
CA VAL A 91 19.40 12.02 -1.73
C VAL A 91 19.36 11.27 -0.42
N ALA A 92 20.37 11.44 0.41
CA ALA A 92 20.38 10.84 1.74
C ALA A 92 19.26 11.45 2.59
N ILE A 93 18.39 10.60 3.14
CA ILE A 93 17.35 10.91 4.11
C ILE A 93 17.64 10.03 5.32
N ARG A 94 18.32 10.57 6.33
CA ARG A 94 18.86 9.81 7.48
C ARG A 94 17.98 9.87 8.70
N SER A 95 17.01 10.80 8.70
CA SER A 95 16.08 11.03 9.78
C SER A 95 14.73 11.53 9.25
N MET A 96 13.70 11.49 10.09
CA MET A 96 12.41 12.10 9.72
C MET A 96 12.53 13.59 9.40
N ASN A 97 13.49 14.30 10.01
CA ASN A 97 13.69 15.73 9.77
C ASN A 97 14.22 16.01 8.35
N ASP A 98 14.96 15.08 7.75
CA ASP A 98 15.47 15.20 6.40
C ASP A 98 14.38 15.10 5.33
N MET A 99 13.18 14.64 5.69
CA MET A 99 12.01 14.67 4.82
C MET A 99 11.56 16.08 4.48
N LYS A 100 11.89 17.06 5.34
CA LYS A 100 11.48 18.45 5.14
C LYS A 100 12.00 19.01 3.82
N GLY A 101 11.06 19.52 3.02
CA GLY A 101 11.35 20.13 1.72
C GLY A 101 11.69 19.14 0.61
N LYS A 102 11.65 17.82 0.86
CA LYS A 102 11.80 16.84 -0.21
C LYS A 102 10.50 16.68 -0.97
N LYS A 103 10.59 16.51 -2.28
CA LYS A 103 9.45 16.14 -3.13
C LYS A 103 9.42 14.63 -3.30
N VAL A 104 8.37 14.00 -2.78
CA VAL A 104 8.24 12.54 -2.71
C VAL A 104 7.02 12.10 -3.51
N ARG A 105 7.19 11.09 -4.35
CA ARG A 105 6.03 10.42 -4.92
C ARG A 105 5.39 9.54 -3.86
N ALA A 106 4.10 9.73 -3.63
CA ALA A 106 3.28 8.88 -2.77
C ALA A 106 1.90 8.63 -3.41
N PRO A 107 1.22 7.52 -3.09
CA PRO A 107 -0.16 7.34 -3.47
C PRO A 107 -1.04 8.36 -2.77
N GLU A 108 -2.25 8.55 -3.29
CA GLU A 108 -3.27 9.35 -2.60
C GLU A 108 -3.66 8.69 -1.26
N GLY A 109 -4.23 9.46 -0.34
CA GLY A 109 -4.73 8.92 0.92
C GLY A 109 -3.82 9.17 2.12
N ILE A 110 -3.86 8.27 3.10
CA ILE A 110 -3.20 8.47 4.41
C ILE A 110 -1.67 8.50 4.29
N ILE A 111 -1.08 7.77 3.32
CA ILE A 111 0.37 7.75 3.12
C ILE A 111 0.87 9.11 2.63
N ALA A 112 0.17 9.74 1.67
CA ALA A 112 0.52 11.10 1.25
C ALA A 112 0.44 12.09 2.43
N LYS A 113 -0.55 11.92 3.31
CA LYS A 113 -0.70 12.75 4.51
C LYS A 113 0.45 12.52 5.49
N LEU A 114 0.87 11.27 5.72
CA LEU A 114 2.03 10.97 6.55
C LEU A 114 3.29 11.66 6.00
N MET A 115 3.59 11.50 4.70
CA MET A 115 4.75 12.15 4.09
C MET A 115 4.70 13.68 4.25
N THR A 116 3.51 14.28 4.11
CA THR A 116 3.32 15.71 4.32
C THR A 116 3.51 16.12 5.78
N ALA A 117 3.02 15.32 6.73
CA ALA A 117 3.21 15.56 8.16
C ALA A 117 4.70 15.48 8.57
N LEU A 118 5.50 14.70 7.86
CA LEU A 118 6.96 14.66 8.00
C LEU A 118 7.68 15.81 7.28
N GLY A 119 6.96 16.73 6.66
CA GLY A 119 7.50 17.92 6.02
C GLY A 119 7.87 17.76 4.55
N ALA A 120 7.57 16.62 3.93
CA ALA A 120 7.74 16.45 2.49
C ALA A 120 6.60 17.11 1.71
N SER A 121 6.85 17.45 0.45
CA SER A 121 5.80 17.72 -0.52
C SER A 121 5.52 16.46 -1.34
N THR A 122 4.25 16.09 -1.47
CA THR A 122 3.86 14.86 -2.18
C THR A 122 3.34 15.14 -3.58
N VAL A 123 3.58 14.20 -4.48
CA VAL A 123 2.99 14.19 -5.82
C VAL A 123 2.52 12.77 -6.15
N SER A 124 1.30 12.66 -6.68
CA SER A 124 0.77 11.39 -7.19
C SER A 124 0.99 11.35 -8.70
N ILE A 125 1.87 10.46 -9.14
CA ILE A 125 2.15 10.22 -10.56
C ILE A 125 2.01 8.73 -10.89
N PRO A 126 1.63 8.37 -12.14
CA PRO A 126 1.55 6.98 -12.58
C PRO A 126 2.86 6.24 -12.38
N GLY A 127 2.79 4.94 -12.05
CA GLY A 127 3.98 4.13 -11.82
C GLY A 127 4.95 4.09 -13.01
N SER A 128 4.43 4.12 -14.23
CA SER A 128 5.24 4.17 -15.46
C SER A 128 6.09 5.45 -15.60
N GLU A 129 5.77 6.50 -14.86
CA GLU A 129 6.47 7.79 -14.93
C GLU A 129 7.47 7.99 -13.77
N VAL A 130 7.44 7.12 -12.75
CA VAL A 130 8.25 7.28 -11.53
C VAL A 130 9.74 7.24 -11.83
N TYR A 131 10.21 6.26 -12.63
CA TYR A 131 11.61 6.18 -13.03
C TYR A 131 12.10 7.49 -13.67
N SER A 132 11.37 7.99 -14.67
CA SER A 132 11.73 9.24 -15.36
C SER A 132 11.68 10.45 -14.42
N ALA A 133 10.74 10.49 -13.47
CA ALA A 133 10.65 11.57 -12.50
C ALA A 133 11.81 11.54 -11.50
N LEU A 134 12.27 10.36 -11.08
CA LEU A 134 13.48 10.18 -10.29
C LEU A 134 14.72 10.59 -11.09
N ASP A 135 14.88 10.04 -12.30
CA ASP A 135 16.05 10.32 -13.14
C ASP A 135 16.25 11.82 -13.37
N LYS A 136 15.20 12.53 -13.75
CA LYS A 136 15.20 13.98 -13.98
C LYS A 136 15.24 14.82 -12.69
N GLY A 137 15.17 14.21 -11.51
CA GLY A 137 15.15 14.93 -10.24
C GLY A 137 13.87 15.71 -9.96
N VAL A 138 12.77 15.39 -10.66
CA VAL A 138 11.44 15.97 -10.39
C VAL A 138 10.95 15.56 -9.01
N ILE A 139 11.29 14.34 -8.57
CA ILE A 139 11.13 13.85 -7.21
C ILE A 139 12.46 13.36 -6.66
N GLN A 140 12.65 13.44 -5.34
CA GLN A 140 13.86 13.00 -4.66
C GLN A 140 13.74 11.61 -4.04
N ALA A 141 12.53 11.14 -3.81
CA ALA A 141 12.25 9.80 -3.29
C ALA A 141 10.87 9.31 -3.77
N THR A 142 10.63 8.02 -3.62
CA THR A 142 9.36 7.42 -3.99
C THR A 142 8.94 6.35 -2.99
N ASP A 143 7.68 6.36 -2.62
CA ASP A 143 6.92 5.23 -2.12
C ASP A 143 6.45 4.41 -3.33
N TRP A 144 6.74 3.09 -3.36
CA TRP A 144 6.35 2.25 -4.50
C TRP A 144 6.13 0.79 -4.12
N GLY A 145 7.08 0.16 -3.46
CA GLY A 145 7.00 -1.25 -3.15
C GLY A 145 8.20 -1.76 -2.35
N THR A 146 8.34 -3.06 -2.29
CA THR A 146 9.46 -3.71 -1.60
C THR A 146 10.78 -3.50 -2.33
N ARG A 147 11.88 -3.95 -1.73
CA ARG A 147 13.23 -3.80 -2.30
C ARG A 147 13.34 -4.39 -3.72
N SER A 148 12.84 -5.61 -3.91
CA SER A 148 12.90 -6.29 -5.21
C SER A 148 12.00 -5.63 -6.24
N MET A 149 10.80 -5.20 -5.85
CA MET A 149 9.88 -4.47 -6.73
C MET A 149 10.50 -3.16 -7.22
N ASN A 150 11.12 -2.40 -6.33
CA ASN A 150 11.82 -1.17 -6.66
C ASN A 150 13.03 -1.41 -7.58
N ASN A 151 13.76 -2.53 -7.35
CA ASN A 151 14.87 -2.94 -8.20
C ASN A 151 14.40 -3.32 -9.61
N GLN A 152 13.30 -4.07 -9.73
CA GLN A 152 12.70 -4.44 -11.01
C GLN A 152 12.20 -3.23 -11.80
N MET A 153 11.80 -2.14 -11.13
CA MET A 153 11.44 -0.87 -11.76
C MET A 153 12.65 -0.02 -12.16
N GLY A 154 13.86 -0.49 -11.90
CA GLY A 154 15.11 0.22 -12.22
C GLY A 154 15.42 1.40 -11.30
N PHE A 155 14.67 1.60 -10.21
CA PHE A 155 14.84 2.81 -9.38
C PHE A 155 16.24 2.94 -8.78
N TYR A 156 16.92 1.84 -8.50
CA TYR A 156 18.27 1.86 -7.95
C TYR A 156 19.38 2.11 -8.98
N GLU A 157 19.05 2.23 -10.26
CA GLU A 157 19.95 2.75 -11.28
C GLU A 157 20.17 4.26 -11.08
N VAL A 158 19.12 4.97 -10.62
CA VAL A 158 19.09 6.43 -10.47
C VAL A 158 19.04 6.88 -9.00
N CYS A 159 18.67 6.00 -8.06
CA CYS A 159 18.66 6.23 -6.62
C CYS A 159 19.89 5.58 -5.97
N LYS A 160 20.57 6.31 -5.09
CA LYS A 160 21.77 5.83 -4.38
C LYS A 160 21.48 5.47 -2.92
N TYR A 161 20.24 5.63 -2.48
CA TYR A 161 19.82 5.36 -1.11
C TYR A 161 18.54 4.54 -1.09
N SER A 162 18.41 3.67 -0.08
CA SER A 162 17.19 2.96 0.26
C SER A 162 16.91 3.14 1.74
N ILE A 163 15.76 3.70 2.10
CA ILE A 163 15.38 3.88 3.50
C ILE A 163 14.67 2.61 3.95
N GLU A 164 15.27 1.90 4.92
CA GLU A 164 14.85 0.60 5.41
C GLU A 164 15.05 0.46 6.94
N PRO A 165 14.19 -0.24 7.66
CA PRO A 165 12.88 -0.75 7.19
C PRO A 165 11.94 0.39 6.82
N GLY A 166 10.99 0.10 5.90
CA GLY A 166 9.97 1.08 5.55
C GLY A 166 9.12 1.45 6.76
N PHE A 167 8.78 2.71 6.87
CA PHE A 167 8.01 3.27 7.99
C PHE A 167 6.59 3.67 7.58
N HIS A 168 6.33 3.71 6.30
CA HIS A 168 5.18 4.39 5.71
C HIS A 168 4.09 3.44 5.25
N SER A 169 4.44 2.26 4.69
CA SER A 169 3.47 1.42 4.02
C SER A 169 3.76 -0.08 4.16
N MET A 170 2.69 -0.83 4.33
CA MET A 170 2.61 -2.28 4.18
C MET A 170 1.24 -2.60 3.58
N SER A 171 1.08 -2.20 2.32
CA SER A 171 -0.23 -2.17 1.66
C SER A 171 -0.77 -3.57 1.34
N LEU A 172 -2.09 -3.68 1.31
CA LEU A 172 -2.78 -4.72 0.56
C LEU A 172 -3.17 -4.22 -0.83
N LEU A 173 -3.23 -5.14 -1.77
CA LEU A 173 -3.89 -4.96 -3.05
C LEU A 173 -5.18 -5.75 -3.06
N GLU A 174 -6.18 -5.29 -3.79
CA GLU A 174 -7.44 -5.99 -3.94
C GLU A 174 -7.56 -6.67 -5.30
N PHE A 175 -8.15 -7.85 -5.32
CA PHE A 175 -8.74 -8.40 -6.53
C PHE A 175 -10.23 -8.15 -6.47
N THR A 176 -10.72 -7.29 -7.35
CA THR A 176 -12.11 -6.80 -7.37
C THR A 176 -12.72 -7.04 -8.74
N VAL A 177 -13.95 -7.52 -8.76
CA VAL A 177 -14.71 -7.84 -9.97
C VAL A 177 -16.05 -7.08 -9.98
N SER A 178 -16.67 -6.92 -11.17
CA SER A 178 -18.04 -6.40 -11.20
C SER A 178 -18.99 -7.38 -10.51
N GLN A 179 -19.91 -6.89 -9.67
CA GLN A 179 -20.90 -7.73 -9.00
C GLN A 179 -21.68 -8.59 -10.02
N LYS A 180 -22.05 -7.97 -11.15
CA LYS A 180 -22.73 -8.68 -12.24
C LYS A 180 -21.93 -9.85 -12.83
N ALA A 181 -20.61 -9.76 -12.87
CA ALA A 181 -19.76 -10.86 -13.33
C ALA A 181 -19.63 -11.93 -12.25
N TRP A 182 -19.49 -11.52 -10.99
CA TRP A 182 -19.43 -12.41 -9.84
C TRP A 182 -20.69 -13.27 -9.69
N ASP A 183 -21.87 -12.65 -9.76
CA ASP A 183 -23.17 -13.33 -9.59
C ASP A 183 -23.48 -14.35 -10.69
N LYS A 184 -22.76 -14.31 -11.80
CA LYS A 184 -22.89 -15.33 -12.87
C LYS A 184 -22.10 -16.61 -12.60
N LEU A 185 -21.18 -16.57 -11.67
CA LEU A 185 -20.36 -17.72 -11.31
C LEU A 185 -21.17 -18.64 -10.39
N PRO A 186 -21.14 -19.97 -10.61
CA PRO A 186 -21.68 -20.93 -9.65
C PRO A 186 -20.99 -20.77 -8.28
N PRO A 187 -21.70 -21.08 -7.16
CA PRO A 187 -21.16 -20.89 -5.82
C PRO A 187 -19.84 -21.63 -5.55
N ASP A 188 -19.68 -22.82 -6.09
CA ASP A 188 -18.44 -23.60 -6.00
C ASP A 188 -17.27 -22.93 -6.74
N VAL A 189 -17.53 -22.32 -7.90
CA VAL A 189 -16.52 -21.54 -8.64
C VAL A 189 -16.17 -20.27 -7.89
N GLN A 190 -17.14 -19.56 -7.29
CA GLN A 190 -16.87 -18.39 -6.44
C GLN A 190 -15.92 -18.76 -5.30
N GLN A 191 -16.20 -19.86 -4.59
CA GLN A 191 -15.35 -20.35 -3.52
C GLN A 191 -13.95 -20.73 -4.00
N ILE A 192 -13.83 -21.39 -5.15
CA ILE A 192 -12.53 -21.73 -5.75
C ILE A 192 -11.71 -20.45 -6.02
N VAL A 193 -12.34 -19.41 -6.58
CA VAL A 193 -11.65 -18.15 -6.93
C VAL A 193 -11.19 -17.41 -5.65
N GLU A 194 -12.01 -17.39 -4.60
CA GLU A 194 -11.61 -16.80 -3.30
C GLU A 194 -10.42 -17.56 -2.68
N VAL A 195 -10.49 -18.89 -2.62
CA VAL A 195 -9.39 -19.71 -2.08
C VAL A 195 -8.13 -19.57 -2.91
N ALA A 196 -8.24 -19.58 -4.24
CA ALA A 196 -7.11 -19.39 -5.14
C ALA A 196 -6.47 -17.99 -4.97
N THR A 197 -7.28 -16.95 -4.79
CA THR A 197 -6.79 -15.58 -4.54
C THR A 197 -5.99 -15.53 -3.23
N ARG A 198 -6.48 -16.16 -2.18
CA ARG A 198 -5.75 -16.22 -0.90
C ARG A 198 -4.47 -17.04 -1.00
N ALA A 199 -4.50 -18.18 -1.67
CA ALA A 199 -3.30 -18.99 -1.91
C ALA A 199 -2.25 -18.22 -2.73
N TRP A 200 -2.69 -17.50 -3.75
CA TRP A 200 -1.82 -16.62 -4.55
C TRP A 200 -1.19 -15.51 -3.71
N SER A 201 -1.95 -14.89 -2.80
CA SER A 201 -1.42 -13.87 -1.89
C SER A 201 -0.20 -14.38 -1.11
N TRP A 202 -0.31 -15.54 -0.49
CA TRP A 202 0.79 -16.13 0.27
C TRP A 202 1.96 -16.58 -0.60
N ALA A 203 1.68 -17.11 -1.79
CA ALA A 203 2.70 -17.43 -2.77
C ALA A 203 3.47 -16.16 -3.22
N ALA A 204 2.76 -15.04 -3.37
CA ALA A 204 3.38 -13.75 -3.69
C ALA A 204 4.28 -13.25 -2.56
N VAL A 205 3.81 -13.26 -1.30
CA VAL A 205 4.57 -12.84 -0.12
C VAL A 205 5.88 -13.64 -0.01
N THR A 206 5.81 -14.97 -0.09
CA THR A 206 7.01 -15.82 0.06
C THR A 206 7.98 -15.65 -1.11
N ARG A 207 7.48 -15.48 -2.33
CA ARG A 207 8.31 -15.20 -3.51
C ARG A 207 9.02 -13.85 -3.37
N ILE A 208 8.29 -12.80 -3.01
CA ILE A 208 8.85 -11.45 -2.87
C ILE A 208 9.88 -11.42 -1.73
N MET A 209 9.63 -12.10 -0.62
CA MET A 209 10.61 -12.25 0.46
C MET A 209 11.95 -12.84 -0.03
N LYS A 210 11.90 -13.86 -0.89
CA LYS A 210 13.11 -14.41 -1.53
C LYS A 210 13.75 -13.38 -2.47
N GLU A 211 12.96 -12.76 -3.35
CA GLU A 211 13.43 -11.76 -4.31
C GLU A 211 14.02 -10.53 -3.61
N ASP A 212 13.48 -10.10 -2.46
CA ASP A 212 14.00 -9.00 -1.65
C ASP A 212 15.39 -9.33 -1.05
N ALA A 213 15.61 -10.58 -0.64
CA ALA A 213 16.93 -11.03 -0.18
C ALA A 213 17.96 -10.99 -1.33
N GLU A 214 17.57 -11.47 -2.51
CA GLU A 214 18.41 -11.44 -3.72
C GLU A 214 18.71 -10.01 -4.17
N ALA A 215 17.70 -9.13 -4.15
CA ALA A 215 17.84 -7.71 -4.46
C ALA A 215 18.82 -7.02 -3.49
N GLY A 216 18.79 -7.36 -2.20
CA GLY A 216 19.75 -6.83 -1.22
C GLY A 216 21.20 -7.06 -1.60
N VAL A 217 21.52 -8.24 -2.15
CA VAL A 217 22.86 -8.54 -2.66
C VAL A 217 23.20 -7.68 -3.88
N GLN A 218 22.21 -7.41 -4.74
CA GLN A 218 22.41 -6.57 -5.93
C GLN A 218 22.60 -5.09 -5.55
N LEU A 219 21.83 -4.56 -4.62
CA LEU A 219 21.96 -3.20 -4.13
C LEU A 219 23.37 -2.92 -3.58
N ASN A 220 23.92 -3.85 -2.84
CA ASN A 220 25.31 -3.76 -2.34
C ASN A 220 26.32 -3.64 -3.49
N LYS A 221 26.14 -4.41 -4.58
CA LYS A 221 27.01 -4.34 -5.77
C LYS A 221 26.87 -3.01 -6.52
N LEU A 222 25.65 -2.41 -6.50
CA LEU A 222 25.37 -1.11 -7.12
C LEU A 222 25.84 0.06 -6.26
N GLY A 223 26.36 -0.20 -5.06
CA GLY A 223 26.79 0.82 -4.11
C GLY A 223 25.63 1.65 -3.54
N VAL A 224 24.42 1.05 -3.47
CA VAL A 224 23.27 1.68 -2.84
C VAL A 224 23.45 1.60 -1.32
N GLU A 225 23.37 2.74 -0.66
CA GLU A 225 23.43 2.82 0.80
C GLU A 225 22.04 2.56 1.39
N VAL A 226 21.96 1.58 2.28
CA VAL A 226 20.74 1.32 3.07
C VAL A 226 20.81 2.21 4.31
N ILE A 227 19.79 3.05 4.49
CA ILE A 227 19.66 3.99 5.60
C ILE A 227 18.52 3.53 6.49
N SER A 228 18.81 3.35 7.79
CA SER A 228 17.79 3.15 8.82
C SER A 228 17.65 4.44 9.64
N PHE A 229 16.42 4.86 9.90
CA PHE A 229 16.19 6.00 10.79
C PHE A 229 16.53 5.64 12.24
N PRO A 230 16.85 6.64 13.08
CA PRO A 230 16.94 6.45 14.52
C PRO A 230 15.63 5.86 15.08
N GLU A 231 15.74 5.01 16.11
CA GLU A 231 14.56 4.38 16.71
C GLU A 231 13.52 5.39 17.24
N GLU A 232 14.02 6.52 17.76
CA GLU A 232 13.15 7.61 18.20
C GLU A 232 12.31 8.21 17.07
N ASP A 233 12.84 8.26 15.86
CA ASP A 233 12.09 8.73 14.70
C ASP A 233 10.96 7.76 14.34
N TYR A 234 11.22 6.45 14.36
CA TYR A 234 10.15 5.46 14.17
C TYR A 234 9.05 5.56 15.22
N LYS A 235 9.40 5.84 16.49
CA LYS A 235 8.41 6.07 17.55
C LYS A 235 7.56 7.31 17.24
N LYS A 236 8.18 8.43 16.90
CA LYS A 236 7.48 9.67 16.53
C LYS A 236 6.62 9.51 15.30
N ILE A 237 7.11 8.80 14.27
CA ILE A 237 6.33 8.51 13.06
C ILE A 237 5.08 7.70 13.41
N ARG A 238 5.17 6.71 14.32
CA ARG A 238 3.99 5.97 14.80
C ARG A 238 2.99 6.88 15.54
N GLU A 239 3.47 7.80 16.37
CA GLU A 239 2.60 8.77 17.06
C GLU A 239 1.89 9.70 16.05
N ILE A 240 2.61 10.23 15.07
CA ILE A 240 2.04 11.04 13.98
C ILE A 240 0.99 10.22 13.22
N SER A 241 1.29 8.96 12.90
CA SER A 241 0.38 8.07 12.19
C SER A 241 -0.93 7.84 12.96
N ARG A 242 -0.87 7.67 14.28
CA ARG A 242 -2.07 7.53 15.14
C ARG A 242 -2.98 8.76 15.06
N GLY A 243 -2.43 9.97 15.08
CA GLY A 243 -3.20 11.19 14.86
C GLY A 243 -3.87 11.23 13.48
N LEU A 244 -3.20 10.69 12.46
CA LEU A 244 -3.80 10.58 11.12
C LEU A 244 -4.91 9.53 11.07
N TRP A 245 -4.86 8.45 11.87
CA TRP A 245 -5.96 7.48 11.93
C TRP A 245 -7.25 8.14 12.46
N GLU A 246 -7.14 8.98 13.49
CA GLU A 246 -8.27 9.74 14.03
C GLU A 246 -8.82 10.72 13.00
N GLU A 247 -7.94 11.46 12.31
CA GLU A 247 -8.35 12.33 11.19
C GLU A 247 -9.12 11.56 10.11
N TRP A 248 -8.65 10.34 9.82
CA TRP A 248 -9.29 9.50 8.80
C TRP A 248 -10.62 8.92 9.27
N ALA A 249 -10.71 8.50 10.53
CA ALA A 249 -11.94 8.03 11.15
C ALA A 249 -13.07 9.06 11.06
N ALA A 250 -12.75 10.35 11.14
CA ALA A 250 -13.72 11.43 11.05
C ALA A 250 -14.30 11.66 9.64
N LYS A 251 -13.76 11.04 8.58
CA LYS A 251 -14.15 11.31 7.17
C LYS A 251 -15.41 10.59 6.73
N SER A 252 -15.67 9.39 7.24
CA SER A 252 -16.90 8.65 6.96
C SER A 252 -17.19 7.65 8.10
N GLU A 253 -18.44 7.22 8.21
CA GLU A 253 -18.85 6.20 9.18
C GLU A 253 -18.07 4.88 8.96
N LEU A 254 -17.90 4.49 7.69
CA LEU A 254 -17.14 3.29 7.36
C LEU A 254 -15.67 3.45 7.77
N SER A 255 -15.05 4.61 7.49
CA SER A 255 -13.67 4.88 7.94
C SER A 255 -13.53 4.77 9.45
N LYS A 256 -14.50 5.28 10.21
CA LYS A 256 -14.49 5.17 11.68
C LYS A 256 -14.49 3.71 12.12
N ARG A 257 -15.40 2.89 11.59
CA ARG A 257 -15.52 1.48 11.92
C ARG A 257 -14.24 0.69 11.57
N VAL A 258 -13.63 1.01 10.42
CA VAL A 258 -12.37 0.41 9.99
C VAL A 258 -11.24 0.76 10.95
N VAL A 259 -11.09 2.05 11.31
CA VAL A 259 -10.06 2.49 12.26
C VAL A 259 -10.27 1.86 13.64
N ASP A 260 -11.51 1.86 14.14
CA ASP A 260 -11.84 1.23 15.44
C ASP A 260 -11.47 -0.26 15.46
N SER A 261 -11.72 -0.98 14.35
CA SER A 261 -11.35 -2.39 14.19
C SER A 261 -9.83 -2.60 14.16
N HIS A 262 -9.08 -1.74 13.46
CA HIS A 262 -7.62 -1.78 13.48
C HIS A 262 -7.06 -1.53 14.89
N ILE A 263 -7.59 -0.53 15.59
CA ILE A 263 -7.18 -0.21 16.98
C ILE A 263 -7.44 -1.40 17.90
N ALA A 264 -8.63 -2.00 17.83
CA ALA A 264 -8.97 -3.16 18.64
C ALA A 264 -7.98 -4.32 18.40
N TRP A 265 -7.69 -4.65 17.15
CA TRP A 265 -6.73 -5.69 16.83
C TRP A 265 -5.30 -5.34 17.25
N SER A 266 -4.88 -4.09 17.07
CA SER A 266 -3.55 -3.64 17.49
C SER A 266 -3.37 -3.71 19.01
N LYS A 267 -4.43 -3.47 19.81
CA LYS A 267 -4.42 -3.67 21.25
C LYS A 267 -4.30 -5.15 21.64
N GLU A 268 -5.05 -6.05 20.99
CA GLU A 268 -4.92 -7.50 21.19
C GLU A 268 -3.49 -8.00 20.89
N LEU A 269 -2.79 -7.38 19.95
CA LEU A 269 -1.41 -7.69 19.59
C LEU A 269 -0.37 -7.07 20.57
N GLY A 270 -0.79 -6.19 21.50
CA GLY A 270 0.12 -5.43 22.36
C GLY A 270 0.92 -4.35 21.64
N LEU A 271 0.48 -3.91 20.45
CA LEU A 271 1.09 -2.83 19.68
C LEU A 271 0.58 -1.44 20.11
N LEU A 272 -0.53 -1.41 20.84
CA LEU A 272 -1.16 -0.24 21.44
C LEU A 272 -1.50 -0.53 22.90
N ASP A 273 -1.49 0.54 23.72
CA ASP A 273 -1.94 0.54 25.11
C ASP A 273 -3.49 0.52 25.21
#